data_12cdc7465b693f1b47f40b2fb5e49f23
#
_entry.id   12cdc7465b693f1b47f40b2fb5e49f23
#
_cell.length_a   1.000
_cell.length_b   1.000
_cell.length_c   1.000
_cell.angle_alpha   90.00
_cell.angle_beta   90.00
_cell.angle_gamma   90.00
#
_symmetry.space_group_name_H-M   'P 1'
#
loop_
_entity.id
_entity.type
_entity.pdbx_description
1 polymer ?
#
loop_
_entity_poly.entity_id
_entity_poly.type
_entity_poly.pdbx_seq_one_letter_code
_entity_poly.pdbx_strand_id
1 'polypeptide(L)'
;MKKLAVFVPLLLFVLLGIFLAQGLYRDPNAMPSALIDKSLPDFELRKLQHPEQQVTHNQLKGAPLLLNVWATWCVACRVEHPFLNQLAKSGIPIVGINYKDDPAAAIRWLQHEGDPYQFSVMDLNGRLGFDLGVFGAPETYLLDAKGVIRYKHVGVLDKQVWQRELEPLWEKFSSSGEAAQ
;
A
#
# COMPACT_ATOMS: atom_id res chain seq x y z
N MET A 1 -53.87 -8.78 20.88
CA MET A 1 -52.56 -8.24 21.30
C MET A 1 -51.50 -9.31 21.52
N LYS A 2 -51.82 -10.49 22.10
CA LYS A 2 -50.81 -11.57 22.36
C LYS A 2 -50.22 -12.18 21.08
N LYS A 3 -50.92 -12.21 19.93
CA LYS A 3 -50.39 -12.75 18.67
C LYS A 3 -49.34 -11.84 18.00
N LEU A 4 -49.42 -10.51 18.22
CA LEU A 4 -48.46 -9.55 17.66
C LEU A 4 -47.11 -9.64 18.39
N ALA A 5 -47.11 -9.97 19.69
CA ALA A 5 -45.90 -10.11 20.50
C ALA A 5 -44.98 -11.26 20.05
N VAL A 6 -45.54 -12.27 19.38
CA VAL A 6 -44.77 -13.41 18.85
C VAL A 6 -43.97 -13.02 17.60
N PHE A 7 -44.42 -12.02 16.83
CA PHE A 7 -43.70 -11.58 15.63
C PHE A 7 -42.56 -10.61 15.94
N VAL A 8 -42.56 -9.99 17.13
CA VAL A 8 -41.50 -9.03 17.51
C VAL A 8 -40.10 -9.64 17.51
N PRO A 9 -39.87 -10.84 18.15
CA PRO A 9 -38.53 -11.44 18.11
C PRO A 9 -38.12 -11.86 16.68
N LEU A 10 -39.09 -12.32 15.87
CA LEU A 10 -38.82 -12.69 14.46
C LEU A 10 -38.38 -11.44 13.65
N LEU A 11 -39.10 -10.33 13.83
CA LEU A 11 -38.76 -9.05 13.16
C LEU A 11 -37.38 -8.57 13.58
N LEU A 12 -37.07 -8.60 14.89
CA LEU A 12 -35.75 -8.24 15.41
C LEU A 12 -34.64 -9.14 14.83
N PHE A 13 -34.89 -10.43 14.70
CA PHE A 13 -33.94 -11.38 14.12
C PHE A 13 -33.69 -11.08 12.64
N VAL A 14 -34.73 -10.77 11.86
CA VAL A 14 -34.60 -10.40 10.45
C VAL A 14 -33.85 -9.08 10.30
N LEU A 15 -34.17 -8.06 11.11
CA LEU A 15 -33.47 -6.76 11.10
C LEU A 15 -31.98 -6.93 11.46
N LEU A 16 -31.68 -7.74 12.47
CA LEU A 16 -30.32 -8.05 12.84
C LEU A 16 -29.59 -8.79 11.71
N GLY A 17 -30.25 -9.74 11.05
CA GLY A 17 -29.70 -10.46 9.90
C GLY A 17 -29.36 -9.53 8.73
N ILE A 18 -30.24 -8.58 8.42
CA ILE A 18 -30.00 -7.56 7.38
C ILE A 18 -28.83 -6.66 7.78
N PHE A 19 -28.79 -6.19 9.03
CA PHE A 19 -27.70 -5.35 9.53
C PHE A 19 -26.34 -6.06 9.45
N LEU A 20 -26.28 -7.32 9.88
CA LEU A 20 -25.06 -8.13 9.79
C LEU A 20 -24.66 -8.40 8.34
N ALA A 21 -25.62 -8.69 7.47
CA ALA A 21 -25.36 -8.88 6.04
C ALA A 21 -24.77 -7.62 5.40
N GLN A 22 -25.29 -6.42 5.73
CA GLN A 22 -24.71 -5.16 5.25
C GLN A 22 -23.28 -4.95 5.72
N GLY A 23 -22.94 -5.42 6.94
CA GLY A 23 -21.56 -5.37 7.45
C GLY A 23 -20.58 -6.23 6.66
N LEU A 24 -21.03 -7.38 6.15
CA LEU A 24 -20.22 -8.30 5.34
C LEU A 24 -19.86 -7.75 3.94
N TYR A 25 -20.65 -6.81 3.41
CA TYR A 25 -20.36 -6.15 2.12
C TYR A 25 -19.41 -4.95 2.25
N ARG A 26 -19.04 -4.55 3.46
CA ARG A 26 -18.03 -3.52 3.65
C ARG A 26 -16.65 -4.13 3.51
N ASP A 27 -15.82 -3.55 2.67
CA ASP A 27 -14.43 -3.99 2.50
C ASP A 27 -13.68 -3.77 3.83
N PRO A 28 -13.22 -4.84 4.50
CA PRO A 28 -12.49 -4.73 5.76
C PRO A 28 -11.11 -4.06 5.57
N ASN A 29 -10.60 -4.01 4.33
CA ASN A 29 -9.32 -3.37 3.98
C ASN A 29 -9.48 -1.88 3.65
N ALA A 30 -10.71 -1.37 3.52
CA ALA A 30 -10.97 0.05 3.36
C ALA A 30 -10.66 0.81 4.67
N MET A 31 -9.36 0.90 5.01
CA MET A 31 -8.87 1.69 6.13
C MET A 31 -8.54 3.10 5.65
N PRO A 32 -9.38 4.12 5.93
CA PRO A 32 -9.10 5.49 5.54
C PRO A 32 -7.80 5.94 6.22
N SER A 33 -6.77 6.22 5.43
CA SER A 33 -5.53 6.80 5.95
C SER A 33 -5.73 8.29 6.18
N ALA A 34 -5.36 8.76 7.37
CA ALA A 34 -5.35 10.19 7.69
C ALA A 34 -4.31 10.98 6.86
N LEU A 35 -3.47 10.28 6.09
CA LEU A 35 -2.42 10.86 5.26
C LEU A 35 -2.84 11.03 3.79
N ILE A 36 -4.04 10.64 3.39
CA ILE A 36 -4.54 10.92 2.05
C ILE A 36 -4.58 12.44 1.85
N ASP A 37 -4.09 12.88 0.69
CA ASP A 37 -3.90 14.28 0.28
C ASP A 37 -2.91 15.08 1.15
N LYS A 38 -2.05 14.39 1.91
CA LYS A 38 -0.94 15.00 2.65
C LYS A 38 0.40 14.58 2.06
N SER A 39 1.38 15.42 2.25
CA SER A 39 2.77 15.11 1.89
C SER A 39 3.26 13.87 2.64
N LEU A 40 4.11 13.11 1.97
CA LEU A 40 4.84 12.02 2.60
C LEU A 40 5.57 12.53 3.85
N PRO A 41 5.54 11.82 4.99
CA PRO A 41 6.31 12.18 6.18
C PRO A 41 7.80 12.35 5.87
N ASP A 42 8.45 13.25 6.59
CA ASP A 42 9.88 13.45 6.47
C ASP A 42 10.63 12.21 6.96
N PHE A 43 11.58 11.76 6.17
CA PHE A 43 12.47 10.66 6.56
C PHE A 43 13.86 10.84 5.96
N GLU A 44 14.82 10.19 6.57
CA GLU A 44 16.17 10.00 6.09
C GLU A 44 16.60 8.57 6.40
N LEU A 45 16.62 7.72 5.38
CA LEU A 45 16.90 6.30 5.49
C LEU A 45 17.99 5.88 4.50
N ARG A 46 18.67 4.77 4.79
CA ARG A 46 19.71 4.21 3.92
C ARG A 46 19.09 3.29 2.89
N LYS A 47 19.66 3.27 1.68
CA LYS A 47 19.29 2.27 0.66
C LYS A 47 19.68 0.87 1.10
N LEU A 48 18.87 -0.11 0.70
CA LEU A 48 19.11 -1.52 1.03
C LEU A 48 20.37 -2.07 0.37
N GLN A 49 20.53 -1.85 -0.95
CA GLN A 49 21.68 -2.37 -1.70
C GLN A 49 22.92 -1.45 -1.60
N HIS A 50 22.74 -0.21 -1.20
CA HIS A 50 23.78 0.82 -1.11
C HIS A 50 23.68 1.58 0.21
N PRO A 51 24.05 0.93 1.34
CA PRO A 51 23.84 1.51 2.68
C PRO A 51 24.66 2.75 2.97
N GLU A 52 25.65 3.09 2.14
CA GLU A 52 26.38 4.36 2.15
C GLU A 52 25.54 5.53 1.60
N GLN A 53 24.47 5.24 0.84
CA GLN A 53 23.59 6.26 0.26
C GLN A 53 22.37 6.47 1.14
N GLN A 54 22.14 7.72 1.51
CA GLN A 54 20.92 8.15 2.21
C GLN A 54 19.87 8.65 1.22
N VAL A 55 18.63 8.40 1.53
CA VAL A 55 17.45 8.83 0.78
C VAL A 55 16.53 9.59 1.70
N THR A 56 16.05 10.73 1.22
CA THR A 56 15.05 11.54 1.90
C THR A 56 13.73 11.53 1.11
N HIS A 57 12.64 11.94 1.74
CA HIS A 57 11.32 12.09 1.08
C HIS A 57 11.37 12.99 -0.17
N ASN A 58 12.32 13.95 -0.24
CA ASN A 58 12.45 14.86 -1.39
C ASN A 58 12.88 14.13 -2.68
N GLN A 59 13.58 13.02 -2.59
CA GLN A 59 14.03 12.24 -3.73
C GLN A 59 12.88 11.39 -4.35
N LEU A 60 11.73 11.34 -3.68
CA LEU A 60 10.51 10.69 -4.19
C LEU A 60 9.58 11.68 -4.92
N LYS A 61 10.04 12.89 -5.20
CA LYS A 61 9.31 13.92 -5.96
C LYS A 61 9.79 13.98 -7.41
N GLY A 62 8.99 14.58 -8.26
CA GLY A 62 9.31 14.80 -9.68
C GLY A 62 8.44 13.98 -10.62
N ALA A 63 8.06 12.77 -10.25
CA ALA A 63 7.12 11.93 -11.00
C ALA A 63 6.23 11.13 -10.04
N PRO A 64 5.04 10.72 -10.46
CA PRO A 64 4.22 9.78 -9.71
C PRO A 64 4.97 8.45 -9.53
N LEU A 65 4.79 7.80 -8.39
CA LEU A 65 5.38 6.49 -8.10
C LEU A 65 4.54 5.69 -7.11
N LEU A 66 4.79 4.39 -7.05
CA LEU A 66 4.30 3.51 -6.00
C LEU A 66 5.35 3.40 -4.90
N LEU A 67 4.92 3.51 -3.64
CA LEU A 67 5.73 3.24 -2.47
C LEU A 67 5.17 1.99 -1.80
N ASN A 68 5.93 0.89 -1.82
CA ASN A 68 5.48 -0.41 -1.33
C ASN A 68 6.24 -0.82 -0.07
N VAL A 69 5.49 -1.18 0.97
CA VAL A 69 6.03 -1.69 2.25
C VAL A 69 6.09 -3.20 2.20
N TRP A 70 7.27 -3.75 2.38
CA TRP A 70 7.53 -5.18 2.24
C TRP A 70 8.56 -5.71 3.22
N ALA A 71 8.60 -7.04 3.40
CA ALA A 71 9.62 -7.71 4.19
C ALA A 71 9.77 -9.18 3.80
N THR A 72 10.90 -9.80 4.10
CA THR A 72 11.14 -11.24 3.82
C THR A 72 10.30 -12.16 4.67
N TRP A 73 9.95 -11.76 5.89
CA TRP A 73 9.07 -12.50 6.80
C TRP A 73 7.58 -12.45 6.40
N CYS A 74 7.22 -11.60 5.45
CA CYS A 74 5.84 -11.36 5.03
C CYS A 74 5.41 -12.35 3.94
N VAL A 75 4.55 -13.30 4.27
CA VAL A 75 4.03 -14.31 3.31
C VAL A 75 3.18 -13.65 2.21
N ALA A 76 2.36 -12.68 2.56
CA ALA A 76 1.51 -11.96 1.61
C ALA A 76 2.32 -11.13 0.61
N CYS A 77 3.50 -10.60 1.02
CA CYS A 77 4.41 -9.90 0.11
C CYS A 77 4.96 -10.82 -0.98
N ARG A 78 5.16 -12.11 -0.69
CA ARG A 78 5.56 -13.11 -1.69
C ARG A 78 4.47 -13.35 -2.74
N VAL A 79 3.21 -13.21 -2.34
CA VAL A 79 2.06 -13.39 -3.24
C VAL A 79 1.97 -12.23 -4.23
N GLU A 80 2.19 -10.98 -3.79
CA GLU A 80 2.12 -9.81 -4.67
C GLU A 80 3.35 -9.60 -5.54
N HIS A 81 4.51 -10.09 -5.10
CA HIS A 81 5.81 -9.79 -5.71
C HIS A 81 5.89 -10.07 -7.23
N PRO A 82 5.35 -11.19 -7.76
CA PRO A 82 5.32 -11.41 -9.20
C PRO A 82 4.55 -10.34 -9.97
N PHE A 83 3.49 -9.78 -9.37
CA PHE A 83 2.72 -8.71 -9.97
C PHE A 83 3.46 -7.36 -9.92
N LEU A 84 4.14 -7.06 -8.82
CA LEU A 84 5.02 -5.88 -8.74
C LEU A 84 6.13 -5.95 -9.80
N ASN A 85 6.72 -7.11 -10.04
CA ASN A 85 7.68 -7.32 -11.13
C ASN A 85 7.08 -7.05 -12.52
N GLN A 86 5.79 -7.36 -12.73
CA GLN A 86 5.08 -7.03 -13.99
C GLN A 86 4.85 -5.53 -14.12
N LEU A 87 4.41 -4.86 -13.06
CA LEU A 87 4.20 -3.41 -13.05
C LEU A 87 5.51 -2.65 -13.33
N ALA A 88 6.61 -3.04 -12.67
CA ALA A 88 7.92 -2.45 -12.91
C ALA A 88 8.38 -2.61 -14.37
N LYS A 89 8.17 -3.80 -14.96
CA LYS A 89 8.47 -4.07 -16.40
C LYS A 89 7.59 -3.25 -17.36
N SER A 90 6.39 -2.88 -16.95
CA SER A 90 5.51 -1.99 -17.73
C SER A 90 5.83 -0.50 -17.55
N GLY A 91 6.89 -0.17 -16.81
CA GLY A 91 7.38 1.20 -16.64
C GLY A 91 6.81 1.93 -15.43
N ILE A 92 6.05 1.27 -14.57
CA ILE A 92 5.57 1.87 -13.31
C ILE A 92 6.73 1.95 -12.31
N PRO A 93 7.16 3.16 -11.89
CA PRO A 93 8.22 3.30 -10.90
C PRO A 93 7.73 2.87 -9.51
N ILE A 94 8.47 1.97 -8.89
CA ILE A 94 8.16 1.45 -7.55
C ILE A 94 9.38 1.67 -6.65
N VAL A 95 9.17 2.22 -5.45
CA VAL A 95 10.17 2.33 -4.38
C VAL A 95 9.74 1.43 -3.23
N GLY A 96 10.69 0.64 -2.70
CA GLY A 96 10.44 -0.27 -1.58
C GLY A 96 10.76 0.37 -0.23
N ILE A 97 9.95 0.07 0.78
CA ILE A 97 10.30 0.23 2.20
C ILE A 97 10.48 -1.17 2.78
N ASN A 98 11.74 -1.59 2.99
CA ASN A 98 12.02 -2.84 3.68
C ASN A 98 11.82 -2.65 5.19
N TYR A 99 10.70 -3.19 5.69
CA TYR A 99 10.14 -2.86 6.99
C TYR A 99 10.51 -3.89 8.05
N LYS A 100 11.28 -3.46 9.07
CA LYS A 100 11.68 -4.29 10.23
C LYS A 100 12.22 -5.66 9.82
N ASP A 101 13.19 -5.66 8.92
CA ASP A 101 13.70 -6.87 8.27
C ASP A 101 15.23 -6.98 8.39
N ASP A 102 15.78 -8.15 8.11
CA ASP A 102 17.23 -8.36 7.97
C ASP A 102 17.70 -7.93 6.58
N PRO A 103 18.59 -6.93 6.47
CA PRO A 103 19.01 -6.42 5.16
C PRO A 103 19.69 -7.49 4.27
N ALA A 104 20.46 -8.41 4.87
CA ALA A 104 21.14 -9.45 4.10
C ALA A 104 20.14 -10.48 3.57
N ALA A 105 19.11 -10.82 4.35
CA ALA A 105 18.02 -11.67 3.88
C ALA A 105 17.23 -10.98 2.78
N ALA A 106 16.92 -9.69 2.94
CA ALA A 106 16.18 -8.88 1.97
C ALA A 106 16.91 -8.81 0.62
N ILE A 107 18.22 -8.55 0.61
CA ILE A 107 19.03 -8.52 -0.61
C ILE A 107 19.01 -9.89 -1.31
N ARG A 108 19.24 -10.98 -0.57
CA ARG A 108 19.20 -12.34 -1.16
C ARG A 108 17.83 -12.67 -1.75
N TRP A 109 16.78 -12.24 -1.06
CA TRP A 109 15.41 -12.47 -1.52
C TRP A 109 15.14 -11.75 -2.85
N LEU A 110 15.49 -10.46 -2.98
CA LEU A 110 15.36 -9.70 -4.23
C LEU A 110 16.21 -10.30 -5.38
N GLN A 111 17.41 -10.81 -5.08
CA GLN A 111 18.25 -11.47 -6.08
C GLN A 111 17.62 -12.76 -6.63
N HIS A 112 16.85 -13.47 -5.80
CA HIS A 112 16.21 -14.72 -6.18
C HIS A 112 14.84 -14.52 -6.86
N GLU A 113 14.02 -13.66 -6.31
CA GLU A 113 12.63 -13.45 -6.76
C GLU A 113 12.49 -12.32 -7.81
N GLY A 114 13.58 -11.62 -8.11
CA GLY A 114 13.59 -10.40 -8.92
C GLY A 114 13.40 -9.13 -8.07
N ASP A 115 13.84 -8.00 -8.60
CA ASP A 115 13.75 -6.70 -7.92
C ASP A 115 12.83 -5.76 -8.72
N PRO A 116 11.60 -5.51 -8.26
CA PRO A 116 10.67 -4.58 -8.90
C PRO A 116 10.95 -3.12 -8.55
N TYR A 117 11.85 -2.88 -7.59
CA TYR A 117 12.07 -1.55 -7.02
C TYR A 117 13.16 -0.79 -7.77
N GLN A 118 12.97 0.50 -8.02
CA GLN A 118 14.07 1.38 -8.42
C GLN A 118 15.18 1.38 -7.36
N PHE A 119 14.77 1.37 -6.11
CA PHE A 119 15.57 1.11 -4.92
C PHE A 119 14.64 0.78 -3.75
N SER A 120 15.20 0.17 -2.71
CA SER A 120 14.52 0.02 -1.43
C SER A 120 15.27 0.77 -0.33
N VAL A 121 14.54 1.36 0.61
CA VAL A 121 15.10 1.95 1.84
C VAL A 121 14.88 1.02 3.03
N MET A 122 15.80 1.04 4.00
CA MET A 122 15.75 0.20 5.20
C MET A 122 15.06 0.93 6.34
N ASP A 123 13.86 0.51 6.70
CA ASP A 123 13.16 0.99 7.90
C ASP A 123 13.29 -0.03 9.05
N LEU A 124 14.53 -0.20 9.54
CA LEU A 124 14.90 -1.22 10.53
C LEU A 124 14.10 -1.09 11.83
N ASN A 125 13.85 0.13 12.27
CA ASN A 125 13.13 0.43 13.50
C ASN A 125 11.62 0.58 13.29
N GLY A 126 11.15 0.59 12.05
CA GLY A 126 9.76 0.81 11.68
C GLY A 126 9.26 2.24 11.95
N ARG A 127 10.17 3.22 11.98
CA ARG A 127 9.80 4.61 12.26
C ARG A 127 9.01 5.22 11.10
N LEU A 128 9.48 5.04 9.87
CA LEU A 128 8.75 5.51 8.70
C LEU A 128 7.40 4.80 8.56
N GLY A 129 7.37 3.47 8.80
CA GLY A 129 6.13 2.72 8.81
C GLY A 129 5.14 3.23 9.86
N PHE A 130 5.61 3.61 11.07
CA PHE A 130 4.77 4.22 12.09
C PHE A 130 4.21 5.58 11.63
N ASP A 131 5.05 6.45 11.08
CA ASP A 131 4.65 7.77 10.60
C ASP A 131 3.69 7.69 9.40
N LEU A 132 3.77 6.63 8.58
CA LEU A 132 2.84 6.28 7.50
C LEU A 132 1.54 5.61 8.00
N GLY A 133 1.47 5.25 9.27
CA GLY A 133 0.36 4.47 9.81
C GLY A 133 0.28 3.07 9.18
N VAL A 134 1.43 2.40 9.02
CA VAL A 134 1.49 1.01 8.53
C VAL A 134 0.93 0.07 9.60
N PHE A 135 -0.08 -0.70 9.22
CA PHE A 135 -0.64 -1.77 10.08
C PHE A 135 0.17 -3.05 9.97
N GLY A 136 0.75 -3.31 8.79
CA GLY A 136 1.54 -4.49 8.48
C GLY A 136 1.99 -4.46 7.03
N ALA A 137 2.80 -5.45 6.62
CA ALA A 137 3.16 -5.65 5.23
C ALA A 137 2.25 -6.73 4.60
N PRO A 138 1.86 -6.59 3.31
CA PRO A 138 2.19 -5.50 2.42
C PRO A 138 1.21 -4.32 2.50
N GLU A 139 1.71 -3.14 2.21
CA GLU A 139 0.91 -1.94 1.95
C GLU A 139 1.51 -1.17 0.76
N THR A 140 0.66 -0.60 -0.08
CA THR A 140 1.10 0.18 -1.25
C THR A 140 0.47 1.55 -1.25
N TYR A 141 1.29 2.58 -1.41
CA TYR A 141 0.88 3.97 -1.51
C TYR A 141 1.12 4.48 -2.92
N LEU A 142 0.17 5.23 -3.47
CA LEU A 142 0.35 6.01 -4.70
C LEU A 142 0.75 7.43 -4.30
N LEU A 143 1.92 7.87 -4.75
CA LEU A 143 2.39 9.25 -4.62
C LEU A 143 2.25 9.98 -5.95
N ASP A 144 1.85 11.26 -5.90
CA ASP A 144 1.93 12.13 -7.07
C ASP A 144 3.33 12.74 -7.22
N ALA A 145 3.55 13.50 -8.30
CA ALA A 145 4.82 14.16 -8.59
C ALA A 145 5.29 15.16 -7.50
N LYS A 146 4.40 15.61 -6.62
CA LYS A 146 4.73 16.49 -5.50
C LYS A 146 5.08 15.72 -4.22
N GLY A 147 5.00 14.37 -4.24
CA GLY A 147 5.20 13.52 -3.08
C GLY A 147 4.00 13.51 -2.13
N VAL A 148 2.80 13.81 -2.65
CA VAL A 148 1.54 13.74 -1.88
C VAL A 148 0.95 12.35 -2.02
N ILE A 149 0.54 11.77 -0.89
CA ILE A 149 -0.12 10.45 -0.86
C ILE A 149 -1.54 10.60 -1.41
N ARG A 150 -1.83 9.95 -2.53
CA ARG A 150 -3.12 10.00 -3.21
C ARG A 150 -3.99 8.78 -2.97
N TYR A 151 -3.35 7.67 -2.64
CA TYR A 151 -4.06 6.43 -2.33
C TYR A 151 -3.21 5.54 -1.41
N LYS A 152 -3.88 4.72 -0.60
CA LYS A 152 -3.28 3.69 0.24
C LYS A 152 -4.08 2.41 0.05
N HIS A 153 -3.40 1.35 -0.37
CA HIS A 153 -3.92 -0.01 -0.38
C HIS A 153 -3.28 -0.81 0.76
N VAL A 154 -4.09 -1.52 1.54
CA VAL A 154 -3.64 -2.42 2.60
C VAL A 154 -3.90 -3.86 2.15
N GLY A 155 -2.86 -4.67 2.09
CA GLY A 155 -2.90 -6.06 1.64
C GLY A 155 -2.25 -6.27 0.28
N VAL A 156 -2.48 -7.46 -0.29
CA VAL A 156 -1.86 -7.89 -1.54
C VAL A 156 -2.32 -7.03 -2.72
N LEU A 157 -1.36 -6.42 -3.40
CA LEU A 157 -1.60 -5.74 -4.67
C LEU A 157 -1.54 -6.77 -5.80
N ASP A 158 -2.72 -7.11 -6.34
CA ASP A 158 -2.85 -7.96 -7.51
C ASP A 158 -3.39 -7.18 -8.73
N LYS A 159 -3.55 -7.89 -9.86
CA LYS A 159 -4.07 -7.29 -11.09
C LYS A 159 -5.47 -6.71 -10.94
N GLN A 160 -6.34 -7.35 -10.13
CA GLN A 160 -7.72 -6.88 -9.95
C GLN A 160 -7.76 -5.60 -9.11
N VAL A 161 -7.01 -5.57 -8.02
CA VAL A 161 -6.86 -4.38 -7.18
C VAL A 161 -6.25 -3.24 -7.98
N TRP A 162 -5.18 -3.50 -8.74
CA TRP A 162 -4.54 -2.51 -9.59
C TRP A 162 -5.55 -1.87 -10.54
N GLN A 163 -6.23 -2.68 -11.36
CA GLN A 163 -7.17 -2.20 -12.38
C GLN A 163 -8.38 -1.47 -11.80
N ARG A 164 -8.87 -1.90 -10.65
CA ARG A 164 -10.05 -1.32 -10.01
C ARG A 164 -9.73 -0.04 -9.25
N GLU A 165 -8.59 0.03 -8.57
CA GLU A 165 -8.33 1.05 -7.55
C GLU A 165 -7.19 2.01 -7.89
N LEU A 166 -6.06 1.49 -8.37
CA LEU A 166 -4.84 2.29 -8.55
C LEU A 166 -4.64 2.79 -10.00
N GLU A 167 -4.94 1.98 -10.99
CA GLU A 167 -4.70 2.32 -12.41
C GLU A 167 -5.43 3.61 -12.84
N PRO A 168 -6.72 3.82 -12.51
CA PRO A 168 -7.40 5.07 -12.84
C PRO A 168 -6.77 6.31 -12.18
N LEU A 169 -6.26 6.14 -10.95
CA LEU A 169 -5.56 7.21 -10.23
C LEU A 169 -4.16 7.43 -10.81
N TRP A 170 -3.47 6.34 -11.16
CA TRP A 170 -2.17 6.40 -11.82
C TRP A 170 -2.24 7.20 -13.13
N GLU A 171 -3.18 6.89 -14.00
CA GLU A 171 -3.39 7.60 -15.26
C GLU A 171 -3.67 9.10 -15.04
N LYS A 172 -4.53 9.42 -14.05
CA LYS A 172 -4.86 10.79 -13.70
C LYS A 172 -3.63 11.60 -13.26
N PHE A 173 -2.76 11.03 -12.40
CA PHE A 173 -1.63 11.76 -11.84
C PHE A 173 -0.40 11.73 -12.75
N SER A 174 -0.26 10.73 -13.62
CA SER A 174 0.79 10.65 -14.64
C SER A 174 0.57 11.70 -15.74
N SER A 175 -0.66 11.83 -16.26
CA SER A 175 -0.99 12.84 -17.26
C SER A 175 -0.91 14.28 -16.74
N SER A 176 -1.19 14.48 -15.43
CA SER A 176 -1.08 15.81 -14.80
C SER A 176 0.37 16.24 -14.59
N GLY A 177 1.31 15.32 -14.52
CA GLY A 177 2.75 15.58 -14.38
C GLY A 177 3.40 16.04 -15.70
N GLU A 178 2.94 15.57 -16.85
CA GLU A 178 3.42 16.00 -18.16
C GLU A 178 3.01 17.44 -18.52
N ALA A 179 1.89 17.92 -17.98
CA ALA A 179 1.41 19.28 -18.24
C ALA A 179 2.13 20.38 -17.41
N ALA A 180 3.06 20.01 -16.54
CA ALA A 180 3.76 20.92 -15.63
C ALA A 180 5.25 21.10 -15.96
N GLN A 181 5.75 20.55 -17.07
CA GLN A 181 7.08 20.79 -17.66
C GLN A 181 6.95 21.72 -18.87
#